data_2937d18b0919e911e915f0ebe917244a
#
_entry.id   2937d18b0919e911e915f0ebe917244a
#
_cell.length_a   1.000
_cell.length_b   1.000
_cell.length_c   1.000
_cell.angle_alpha   90.00
_cell.angle_beta   90.00
_cell.angle_gamma   90.00
#
_symmetry.space_group_name_H-M   'P 1'
#
loop_
_entity.id
_entity.type
_entity.pdbx_description
1 polymer ?
#
loop_
_entity_poly.entity_id
_entity_poly.type
_entity_poly.pdbx_seq_one_letter_code
_entity_poly.pdbx_strand_id
1 'polypeptide(L)'
;WAAGVASCRRILARCRRVEEGIDGALACDLVASALACGVAIPRALEALAEACAAEALSWAAASLRLGATWADAWEETPEWSRPLRDALEASWTSGTAPETLLARSAAWERRSRLVDAKAQAEELSVRLVGPLGVFFLPAFLALGIGPLLAHLVGGIGV
;
A
#
# COMPACT_ATOMS: atom_id res chain seq x y z
N TRP A 1 26.49 -19.57 -21.15
CA TRP A 1 25.92 -19.83 -19.81
C TRP A 1 25.62 -18.53 -19.07
N ALA A 2 26.55 -17.59 -19.02
CA ALA A 2 26.36 -16.30 -18.33
C ALA A 2 25.23 -15.41 -18.91
N ALA A 3 25.02 -15.44 -20.21
CA ALA A 3 23.96 -14.70 -20.89
C ALA A 3 22.55 -15.23 -20.56
N GLY A 4 22.40 -16.55 -20.40
CA GLY A 4 21.14 -17.17 -19.98
C GLY A 4 20.75 -16.83 -18.55
N VAL A 5 21.72 -16.82 -17.62
CA VAL A 5 21.50 -16.47 -16.22
C VAL A 5 21.14 -14.97 -16.09
N ALA A 6 21.78 -14.08 -16.86
CA ALA A 6 21.45 -12.67 -16.87
C ALA A 6 20.07 -12.36 -17.48
N SER A 7 19.63 -13.17 -18.47
CA SER A 7 18.28 -13.07 -19.04
C SER A 7 17.23 -13.56 -18.05
N CYS A 8 17.47 -14.67 -17.36
CA CYS A 8 16.58 -15.20 -16.33
C CYS A 8 16.44 -14.23 -15.15
N ARG A 9 17.54 -13.62 -14.70
CA ARG A 9 17.51 -12.57 -13.65
C ARG A 9 16.72 -11.32 -14.06
N ARG A 10 16.76 -10.93 -15.34
CA ARG A 10 15.95 -9.80 -15.85
C ARG A 10 14.47 -10.15 -15.93
N ILE A 11 14.11 -11.38 -16.29
CA ILE A 11 12.74 -11.86 -16.30
C ILE A 11 12.20 -11.92 -14.87
N LEU A 12 12.96 -12.51 -13.94
CA LEU A 12 12.60 -12.56 -12.51
C LEU A 12 12.47 -11.16 -11.89
N ALA A 13 13.36 -10.21 -12.23
CA ALA A 13 13.26 -8.82 -11.77
C ALA A 13 12.08 -8.06 -12.40
N ARG A 14 11.62 -8.49 -13.57
CA ARG A 14 10.42 -7.94 -14.23
C ARG A 14 9.14 -8.52 -13.61
N CYS A 15 9.11 -9.82 -13.31
CA CYS A 15 8.03 -10.45 -12.57
C CYS A 15 7.89 -9.84 -11.17
N ARG A 16 9.01 -9.68 -10.44
CA ARG A 16 9.02 -9.04 -9.13
C ARG A 16 8.50 -7.60 -9.14
N ARG A 17 8.77 -6.82 -10.20
CA ARG A 17 8.21 -5.47 -10.37
C ARG A 17 6.69 -5.48 -10.65
N VAL A 18 6.18 -6.51 -11.30
CA VAL A 18 4.74 -6.69 -11.48
C VAL A 18 4.10 -7.09 -10.16
N GLU A 19 4.73 -7.98 -9.39
CA GLU A 19 4.27 -8.36 -8.05
C GLU A 19 4.25 -7.18 -7.06
N GLU A 20 5.28 -6.32 -7.06
CA GLU A 20 5.34 -5.10 -6.23
C GLU A 20 4.32 -4.03 -6.66
N GLY A 21 3.80 -4.10 -7.89
CA GLY A 21 2.80 -3.18 -8.43
C GLY A 21 1.35 -3.65 -8.30
N ILE A 22 1.12 -4.88 -7.83
CA ILE A 22 -0.23 -5.40 -7.68
C ILE A 22 -0.87 -4.78 -6.44
N ASP A 23 -2.01 -4.17 -6.67
CA ASP A 23 -2.86 -3.64 -5.61
C ASP A 23 -3.67 -4.77 -4.95
N GLY A 24 -3.44 -5.01 -3.66
CA GLY A 24 -4.23 -5.99 -2.88
C GLY A 24 -5.74 -5.75 -2.96
N ALA A 25 -6.17 -4.48 -3.07
CA ALA A 25 -7.58 -4.16 -3.26
C ALA A 25 -8.09 -4.62 -4.64
N LEU A 26 -7.30 -4.43 -5.70
CA LEU A 26 -7.64 -4.90 -7.04
C LEU A 26 -7.70 -6.44 -7.08
N ALA A 27 -6.75 -7.10 -6.42
CA ALA A 27 -6.74 -8.56 -6.31
C ALA A 27 -8.03 -9.08 -5.61
N CYS A 28 -8.45 -8.44 -4.52
CA CYS A 28 -9.69 -8.77 -3.84
C CYS A 28 -10.92 -8.58 -4.74
N ASP A 29 -11.00 -7.49 -5.52
CA ASP A 29 -12.10 -7.22 -6.44
C ASP A 29 -12.17 -8.25 -7.58
N LEU A 30 -11.02 -8.62 -8.15
CA LEU A 30 -10.93 -9.62 -9.21
C LEU A 30 -11.38 -11.00 -8.72
N VAL A 31 -10.90 -11.42 -7.55
CA VAL A 31 -11.31 -12.70 -6.96
C VAL A 31 -12.79 -12.66 -6.57
N ALA A 32 -13.28 -11.56 -5.98
CA ALA A 32 -14.70 -11.41 -5.65
C ALA A 32 -15.58 -11.56 -6.89
N SER A 33 -15.21 -10.96 -8.01
CA SER A 33 -15.96 -11.07 -9.26
C SER A 33 -15.95 -12.50 -9.83
N ALA A 34 -14.82 -13.22 -9.73
CA ALA A 34 -14.74 -14.62 -10.13
C ALA A 34 -15.62 -15.52 -9.26
N LEU A 35 -15.61 -15.32 -7.94
CA LEU A 35 -16.42 -16.09 -7.00
C LEU A 35 -17.92 -15.81 -7.18
N ALA A 36 -18.31 -14.56 -7.48
CA ALA A 36 -19.69 -14.20 -7.82
C ALA A 36 -20.21 -14.93 -9.08
N CYS A 37 -19.29 -15.30 -10.00
CA CYS A 37 -19.61 -16.17 -11.15
C CYS A 37 -19.67 -17.66 -10.78
N GLY A 38 -19.53 -18.02 -9.50
CA GLY A 38 -19.57 -19.42 -9.02
C GLY A 38 -18.27 -20.20 -9.20
N VAL A 39 -17.16 -19.51 -9.45
CA VAL A 39 -15.84 -20.15 -9.57
C VAL A 39 -15.35 -20.54 -8.17
N ALA A 40 -14.78 -21.74 -8.00
CA ALA A 40 -14.20 -22.17 -6.72
C ALA A 40 -12.94 -21.35 -6.36
N ILE A 41 -12.70 -21.13 -5.06
CA ILE A 41 -11.58 -20.33 -4.54
C ILE A 41 -10.24 -20.71 -5.18
N PRO A 42 -9.80 -21.99 -5.25
CA PRO A 42 -8.51 -22.33 -5.85
C PRO A 42 -8.42 -21.94 -7.32
N ARG A 43 -9.52 -22.06 -8.07
CA ARG A 43 -9.56 -21.69 -9.49
C ARG A 43 -9.52 -20.18 -9.71
N ALA A 44 -10.17 -19.41 -8.84
CA ALA A 44 -10.09 -17.96 -8.86
C ALA A 44 -8.67 -17.46 -8.56
N LEU A 45 -7.97 -18.13 -7.62
CA LEU A 45 -6.56 -17.83 -7.30
C LEU A 45 -5.62 -18.20 -8.46
N GLU A 46 -5.83 -19.32 -9.14
CA GLU A 46 -5.07 -19.68 -10.36
C GLU A 46 -5.22 -18.60 -11.44
N ALA A 47 -6.45 -18.18 -11.72
CA ALA A 47 -6.72 -17.14 -12.73
C ALA A 47 -6.05 -15.80 -12.37
N LEU A 48 -6.07 -15.43 -11.09
CA LEU A 48 -5.37 -14.24 -10.61
C LEU A 48 -3.86 -14.40 -10.75
N ALA A 49 -3.31 -15.56 -10.39
CA ALA A 49 -1.89 -15.86 -10.51
C ALA A 49 -1.40 -15.76 -11.97
N GLU A 50 -2.15 -16.29 -12.92
CA GLU A 50 -1.87 -16.17 -14.35
C GLU A 50 -1.92 -14.70 -14.82
N ALA A 51 -2.94 -13.95 -14.41
CA ALA A 51 -3.10 -12.54 -14.81
C ALA A 51 -1.99 -11.65 -14.28
N CYS A 52 -1.49 -11.95 -13.08
CA CYS A 52 -0.48 -11.16 -12.37
C CYS A 52 0.95 -11.71 -12.49
N ALA A 53 1.12 -12.87 -13.15
CA ALA A 53 2.38 -13.62 -13.18
C ALA A 53 2.95 -13.91 -11.77
N ALA A 54 2.06 -14.14 -10.79
CA ALA A 54 2.39 -14.39 -9.40
C ALA A 54 2.52 -15.90 -9.14
N GLU A 55 3.72 -16.43 -9.31
CA GLU A 55 4.00 -17.88 -9.20
C GLU A 55 3.65 -18.42 -7.79
N ALA A 56 3.96 -17.67 -6.74
CA ALA A 56 3.64 -18.06 -5.36
C ALA A 56 2.13 -18.25 -5.15
N LEU A 57 1.30 -17.43 -5.77
CA LEU A 57 -0.16 -17.56 -5.69
C LEU A 57 -0.67 -18.80 -6.47
N SER A 58 -0.01 -19.16 -7.57
CA SER A 58 -0.28 -20.39 -8.29
C SER A 58 0.02 -21.63 -7.45
N TRP A 59 1.15 -21.61 -6.72
CA TRP A 59 1.49 -22.64 -5.75
C TRP A 59 0.47 -22.77 -4.62
N ALA A 60 0.01 -21.64 -4.06
CA ALA A 60 -1.03 -21.62 -3.04
C ALA A 60 -2.33 -22.28 -3.56
N ALA A 61 -2.76 -21.93 -4.76
CA ALA A 61 -3.94 -22.51 -5.38
C ALA A 61 -3.82 -24.02 -5.61
N ALA A 62 -2.66 -24.48 -6.10
CA ALA A 62 -2.39 -25.88 -6.31
C ALA A 62 -2.35 -26.66 -4.98
N SER A 63 -1.71 -26.12 -3.95
CA SER A 63 -1.62 -26.71 -2.62
C SER A 63 -3.00 -26.90 -1.98
N LEU A 64 -3.88 -25.88 -2.08
CA LEU A 64 -5.26 -25.97 -1.60
C LEU A 64 -6.07 -27.05 -2.33
N ARG A 65 -5.86 -27.24 -3.63
CA ARG A 65 -6.52 -28.30 -4.40
C ARG A 65 -6.05 -29.69 -3.99
N LEU A 66 -4.80 -29.82 -3.56
CA LEU A 66 -4.23 -31.07 -3.07
C LEU A 66 -4.59 -31.36 -1.61
N GLY A 67 -5.31 -30.46 -0.95
CA GLY A 67 -5.77 -30.64 0.42
C GLY A 67 -4.79 -30.18 1.49
N ALA A 68 -3.81 -29.31 1.15
CA ALA A 68 -2.94 -28.69 2.12
C ALA A 68 -3.75 -27.82 3.11
N THR A 69 -3.19 -27.57 4.30
CA THR A 69 -3.81 -26.66 5.25
C THR A 69 -3.79 -25.24 4.71
N TRP A 70 -4.70 -24.39 5.20
CA TRP A 70 -4.74 -22.99 4.80
C TRP A 70 -3.42 -22.27 5.10
N ALA A 71 -2.86 -22.49 6.27
CA ALA A 71 -1.60 -21.89 6.69
C ALA A 71 -0.42 -22.27 5.76
N ASP A 72 -0.26 -23.55 5.48
CA ASP A 72 0.85 -24.07 4.64
C ASP A 72 0.75 -23.55 3.20
N ALA A 73 -0.47 -23.46 2.67
CA ALA A 73 -0.69 -23.00 1.30
C ALA A 73 -0.30 -21.52 1.11
N TRP A 74 -0.40 -20.70 2.14
CA TRP A 74 -0.15 -19.25 2.07
C TRP A 74 1.19 -18.83 2.66
N GLU A 75 2.04 -19.74 3.09
CA GLU A 75 3.31 -19.43 3.79
C GLU A 75 4.26 -18.60 2.92
N GLU A 76 4.40 -18.93 1.65
CA GLU A 76 5.34 -18.28 0.73
C GLU A 76 4.70 -17.17 -0.13
N THR A 77 3.47 -16.75 0.17
CA THR A 77 2.79 -15.74 -0.62
C THR A 77 3.25 -14.32 -0.27
N PRO A 78 3.28 -13.39 -1.25
CA PRO A 78 3.75 -12.03 -1.02
C PRO A 78 2.79 -11.21 -0.14
N GLU A 79 3.32 -10.20 0.55
CA GLU A 79 2.59 -9.35 1.50
C GLU A 79 1.35 -8.67 0.90
N TRP A 80 1.37 -8.29 -0.38
CA TRP A 80 0.21 -7.70 -1.04
C TRP A 80 -1.01 -8.62 -1.09
N SER A 81 -0.80 -9.95 -1.00
CA SER A 81 -1.88 -10.95 -1.00
C SER A 81 -2.53 -11.15 0.38
N ARG A 82 -1.97 -10.56 1.43
CA ARG A 82 -2.48 -10.68 2.81
C ARG A 82 -3.95 -10.31 2.95
N PRO A 83 -4.46 -9.17 2.42
CA PRO A 83 -5.88 -8.82 2.51
C PRO A 83 -6.79 -9.87 1.86
N LEU A 84 -6.31 -10.48 0.76
CA LEU A 84 -7.00 -11.55 0.05
C LEU A 84 -7.03 -12.84 0.88
N ARG A 85 -5.89 -13.23 1.44
CA ARG A 85 -5.77 -14.40 2.33
C ARG A 85 -6.72 -14.30 3.51
N ASP A 86 -6.66 -13.19 4.24
CA ASP A 86 -7.43 -12.99 5.47
C ASP A 86 -8.95 -12.94 5.19
N ALA A 87 -9.36 -12.38 4.05
CA ALA A 87 -10.75 -12.36 3.63
C ALA A 87 -11.27 -13.73 3.21
N LEU A 88 -10.45 -14.56 2.56
CA LEU A 88 -10.83 -15.88 2.08
C LEU A 88 -10.75 -16.96 3.18
N GLU A 89 -9.93 -16.78 4.22
CA GLU A 89 -9.76 -17.75 5.30
C GLU A 89 -11.09 -18.05 6.00
N ALA A 90 -11.84 -17.02 6.33
CA ALA A 90 -13.15 -17.17 6.96
C ALA A 90 -14.14 -17.92 6.06
N SER A 91 -14.10 -17.68 4.76
CA SER A 91 -14.94 -18.37 3.79
C SER A 91 -14.52 -19.84 3.61
N TRP A 92 -13.21 -20.10 3.57
CA TRP A 92 -12.66 -21.45 3.43
C TRP A 92 -12.99 -22.34 4.63
N THR A 93 -12.90 -21.79 5.84
CA THR A 93 -13.11 -22.54 7.10
C THR A 93 -14.57 -22.68 7.48
N SER A 94 -15.40 -21.64 7.29
CA SER A 94 -16.79 -21.59 7.75
C SER A 94 -17.84 -21.71 6.62
N GLY A 95 -17.41 -21.73 5.36
CA GLY A 95 -18.31 -21.76 4.20
C GLY A 95 -19.16 -20.50 4.03
N THR A 96 -18.77 -19.38 4.67
CA THR A 96 -19.49 -18.10 4.49
C THR A 96 -19.23 -17.52 3.11
N ALA A 97 -20.19 -16.74 2.60
CA ALA A 97 -20.04 -16.09 1.28
C ALA A 97 -18.85 -15.12 1.28
N PRO A 98 -17.82 -15.36 0.43
CA PRO A 98 -16.57 -14.61 0.46
C PRO A 98 -16.70 -13.19 -0.10
N GLU A 99 -17.73 -12.93 -0.90
CA GLU A 99 -17.90 -11.68 -1.66
C GLU A 99 -17.96 -10.45 -0.73
N THR A 100 -18.71 -10.53 0.36
CA THR A 100 -18.83 -9.43 1.32
C THR A 100 -17.55 -9.17 2.09
N LEU A 101 -16.80 -10.22 2.41
CA LEU A 101 -15.52 -10.13 3.11
C LEU A 101 -14.46 -9.51 2.20
N LEU A 102 -14.38 -9.96 0.95
CA LEU A 102 -13.46 -9.41 -0.05
C LEU A 102 -13.75 -7.94 -0.36
N ALA A 103 -15.02 -7.57 -0.51
CA ALA A 103 -15.41 -6.17 -0.73
C ALA A 103 -15.01 -5.26 0.44
N ARG A 104 -15.16 -5.75 1.68
CA ARG A 104 -14.72 -5.02 2.88
C ARG A 104 -13.20 -4.88 2.95
N SER A 105 -12.46 -5.95 2.64
CA SER A 105 -11.00 -5.92 2.61
C SER A 105 -10.48 -4.95 1.55
N ALA A 106 -11.04 -4.96 0.35
CA ALA A 106 -10.71 -4.02 -0.70
C ALA A 106 -10.99 -2.55 -0.30
N ALA A 107 -12.13 -2.30 0.34
CA ALA A 107 -12.50 -0.96 0.81
C ALA A 107 -11.56 -0.48 1.94
N TRP A 108 -11.18 -1.37 2.84
CA TRP A 108 -10.24 -1.05 3.93
C TRP A 108 -8.86 -0.70 3.39
N GLU A 109 -8.33 -1.50 2.46
CA GLU A 109 -7.03 -1.28 1.83
C GLU A 109 -6.97 0.08 1.11
N ARG A 110 -8.02 0.43 0.35
CA ARG A 110 -8.12 1.76 -0.30
C ARG A 110 -8.16 2.89 0.71
N ARG A 111 -8.87 2.70 1.83
CA ARG A 111 -8.96 3.72 2.88
C ARG A 111 -7.63 3.93 3.59
N SER A 112 -6.91 2.85 3.91
CA SER A 112 -5.59 2.91 4.53
C SER A 112 -4.62 3.74 3.67
N ARG A 113 -4.56 3.46 2.38
CA ARG A 113 -3.71 4.23 1.44
C ARG A 113 -4.06 5.71 1.35
N LEU A 114 -5.34 6.04 1.41
CA LEU A 114 -5.76 7.45 1.43
C LEU A 114 -5.31 8.16 2.71
N VAL A 115 -5.32 7.48 3.85
CA VAL A 115 -4.83 8.02 5.12
C VAL A 115 -3.32 8.23 5.06
N ASP A 116 -2.57 7.24 4.56
CA ASP A 116 -1.12 7.32 4.43
C ASP A 116 -0.70 8.43 3.45
N ALA A 117 -1.40 8.57 2.33
CA ALA A 117 -1.15 9.65 1.37
C ALA A 117 -1.42 11.04 1.98
N LYS A 118 -2.47 11.17 2.80
CA LYS A 118 -2.76 12.41 3.52
C LYS A 118 -1.70 12.74 4.56
N ALA A 119 -1.27 11.75 5.35
CA ALA A 119 -0.22 11.93 6.35
C ALA A 119 1.09 12.43 5.72
N GLN A 120 1.48 11.86 4.57
CA GLN A 120 2.66 12.31 3.83
C GLN A 120 2.50 13.75 3.29
N ALA A 121 1.31 14.13 2.84
CA ALA A 121 1.03 15.49 2.37
C ALA A 121 1.07 16.51 3.52
N GLU A 122 0.58 16.16 4.69
CA GLU A 122 0.62 17.00 5.90
C GLU A 122 2.04 17.21 6.41
N GLU A 123 2.90 16.18 6.39
CA GLU A 123 4.31 16.30 6.76
C GLU A 123 5.06 17.28 5.84
N LEU A 124 4.78 17.27 4.55
CA LEU A 124 5.34 18.21 3.59
C LEU A 124 4.91 19.65 3.89
N SER A 125 3.66 19.88 4.28
CA SER A 125 3.14 21.21 4.62
C SER A 125 3.86 21.81 5.83
N VAL A 126 4.10 21.01 6.87
CA VAL A 126 4.84 21.47 8.07
C VAL A 126 6.29 21.82 7.74
N ARG A 127 6.94 21.05 6.88
CA ARG A 127 8.32 21.32 6.45
C ARG A 127 8.47 22.61 5.65
N LEU A 128 7.43 23.04 4.94
CA LEU A 128 7.44 24.29 4.17
C LEU A 128 7.17 25.53 5.04
N VAL A 129 6.39 25.40 6.10
CA VAL A 129 6.07 26.50 7.02
C VAL A 129 7.22 26.80 7.99
N GLY A 130 8.00 25.79 8.37
CA GLY A 130 9.13 25.93 9.30
C GLY A 130 10.13 27.03 8.91
N PRO A 131 10.70 27.01 7.70
CA PRO A 131 11.65 28.05 7.28
C PRO A 131 11.01 29.45 7.18
N LEU A 132 9.72 29.53 6.80
CA LEU A 132 9.03 30.81 6.72
C LEU A 132 8.93 31.47 8.11
N GLY A 133 8.58 30.72 9.15
CA GLY A 133 8.49 31.21 10.52
C GLY A 133 9.84 31.69 11.07
N VAL A 134 10.91 30.93 10.79
CA VAL A 134 12.27 31.27 11.26
C VAL A 134 12.81 32.55 10.62
N PHE A 135 12.50 32.81 9.36
CA PHE A 135 12.95 34.02 8.68
C PHE A 135 12.02 35.21 8.91
N PHE A 136 10.73 34.99 9.07
CA PHE A 136 9.75 36.06 9.25
C PHE A 136 9.85 36.71 10.64
N LEU A 137 10.13 35.93 11.69
CA LEU A 137 10.24 36.42 13.06
C LEU A 137 11.33 37.49 13.24
N PRO A 138 12.61 37.25 12.84
CA PRO A 138 13.65 38.27 12.96
C PRO A 138 13.41 39.47 12.04
N ALA A 139 12.85 39.27 10.84
CA ALA A 139 12.51 40.39 9.97
C ALA A 139 11.40 41.28 10.58
N PHE A 140 10.39 40.70 11.20
CA PHE A 140 9.33 41.45 11.91
C PHE A 140 9.87 42.23 13.11
N LEU A 141 10.78 41.61 13.89
CA LEU A 141 11.44 42.28 15.00
C LEU A 141 12.30 43.46 14.53
N ALA A 142 13.06 43.28 13.46
CA ALA A 142 13.94 44.34 12.94
C ALA A 142 13.17 45.49 12.31
N LEU A 143 12.12 45.21 11.54
CA LEU A 143 11.36 46.22 10.83
C LEU A 143 10.19 46.84 11.64
N GLY A 144 9.59 46.06 12.54
CA GLY A 144 8.45 46.47 13.35
C GLY A 144 8.83 47.12 14.68
N ILE A 145 9.71 46.47 15.43
CA ILE A 145 10.09 46.90 16.78
C ILE A 145 11.35 47.79 16.76
N GLY A 146 12.26 47.55 15.81
CA GLY A 146 13.51 48.30 15.68
C GLY A 146 13.32 49.82 15.61
N PRO A 147 12.52 50.38 14.70
CA PRO A 147 12.30 51.80 14.60
C PRO A 147 11.57 52.39 15.82
N LEU A 148 10.69 51.62 16.45
CA LEU A 148 9.98 52.08 17.66
C LEU A 148 10.95 52.23 18.84
N LEU A 149 11.85 51.30 19.06
CA LEU A 149 12.87 51.37 20.09
C LEU A 149 13.88 52.50 19.83
N ALA A 150 14.27 52.69 18.56
CA ALA A 150 15.19 53.74 18.17
C ALA A 150 14.57 55.14 18.46
N HIS A 151 13.30 55.29 18.23
CA HIS A 151 12.57 56.56 18.52
C HIS A 151 12.43 56.82 20.02
N LEU A 152 12.16 55.79 20.81
CA LEU A 152 12.09 55.89 22.27
C LEU A 152 13.45 56.25 22.91
N VAL A 153 14.53 55.67 22.46
CA VAL A 153 15.88 55.94 22.97
C VAL A 153 16.40 57.28 22.48
N GLY A 154 16.10 57.69 21.26
CA GLY A 154 16.45 58.99 20.70
C GLY A 154 15.66 60.16 21.31
N GLY A 155 14.46 59.91 21.85
CA GLY A 155 13.61 60.92 22.52
C GLY A 155 13.98 61.23 23.97
N ILE A 156 14.88 60.49 24.60
CA ILE A 156 15.32 60.68 26.00
C ILE A 156 16.60 61.57 26.07
N GLY A 157 17.17 61.95 24.93
CA GLY A 157 18.48 62.65 24.81
C GLY A 157 18.37 64.15 24.50
N VAL A 158 17.26 64.83 24.84
CA VAL A 158 17.20 66.32 24.76
C VAL A 158 16.70 66.89 26.08
#